data_428151969dfd966fed15070aaed688b7
#
_entry.id   428151969dfd966fed15070aaed688b7
#
_cell.length_a   1.000
_cell.length_b   1.000
_cell.length_c   1.000
_cell.angle_alpha   90.00
_cell.angle_beta   90.00
_cell.angle_gamma   90.00
#
_symmetry.space_group_name_H-M   'P 1'
#
loop_
_entity.id
_entity.type
_entity.pdbx_description
1 polymer ?
#
loop_
_entity_poly.entity_id
_entity_poly.type
_entity_poly.pdbx_seq_one_letter_code
_entity_poly.pdbx_strand_id
1 'polypeptide(L)'
;ENLPYLNLGDSEKVRVGAWVMAIGSPYRLNATVTAGIVSAKARSVPGQSTSYIPFIQSDVAINPGNSGGPLFNLNGEVIGINAMIYSNRGGYMGISFTIPINYADEIVTQIKENGFVSRGWLGVAVQEVTKDLADSFGLDVPRGALIGSVLKDSPAEKAGLKNGDVIIDFDGQQIIYSGDLPLIVGRIP
;
A
#
# COMPACT_ATOMS: atom_id res chain seq x y z
N GLU A 1 34.45 5.18 1.31
CA GLU A 1 34.47 3.97 0.47
C GLU A 1 33.42 4.11 -0.61
N ASN A 2 33.80 3.89 -1.88
CA ASN A 2 32.90 3.98 -3.03
C ASN A 2 32.19 2.62 -3.17
N LEU A 3 31.06 2.46 -2.48
CA LEU A 3 30.23 1.27 -2.63
C LEU A 3 29.34 1.41 -3.88
N PRO A 4 29.12 0.33 -4.65
CA PRO A 4 28.14 0.35 -5.71
C PRO A 4 26.73 0.57 -5.15
N TYR A 5 25.94 1.40 -5.80
CA TYR A 5 24.57 1.72 -5.41
C TYR A 5 23.63 1.63 -6.61
N LEU A 6 22.34 1.51 -6.32
CA LEU A 6 21.26 1.53 -7.32
C LEU A 6 20.55 2.89 -7.30
N ASN A 7 20.18 3.36 -8.47
CA ASN A 7 19.36 4.56 -8.59
C ASN A 7 17.92 4.25 -8.17
N LEU A 8 17.34 5.14 -7.37
CA LEU A 8 15.91 5.10 -7.07
C LEU A 8 15.13 5.75 -8.21
N GLY A 9 14.08 5.09 -8.66
CA GLY A 9 13.13 5.64 -9.62
C GLY A 9 11.99 6.37 -8.90
N ASP A 10 10.93 6.65 -9.65
CA ASP A 10 9.72 7.31 -9.14
C ASP A 10 8.53 6.35 -9.25
N SER A 11 8.12 5.79 -8.10
CA SER A 11 7.00 4.83 -8.04
C SER A 11 5.64 5.46 -8.37
N GLU A 12 5.49 6.78 -8.24
CA GLU A 12 4.23 7.46 -8.59
C GLU A 12 4.04 7.51 -10.12
N LYS A 13 5.13 7.60 -10.88
CA LYS A 13 5.09 7.62 -12.36
C LYS A 13 4.92 6.25 -12.99
N VAL A 14 5.07 5.17 -12.22
CA VAL A 14 4.88 3.81 -12.73
C VAL A 14 3.42 3.61 -13.11
N ARG A 15 3.17 3.05 -14.31
CA ARG A 15 1.82 2.80 -14.83
C ARG A 15 1.46 1.33 -14.73
N VAL A 16 0.17 1.04 -14.56
CA VAL A 16 -0.37 -0.32 -14.71
C VAL A 16 -0.07 -0.80 -16.13
N GLY A 17 0.37 -2.05 -16.26
CA GLY A 17 0.86 -2.65 -17.50
C GLY A 17 2.36 -2.41 -17.77
N ALA A 18 3.07 -1.59 -16.99
CA ALA A 18 4.51 -1.39 -17.14
C ALA A 18 5.27 -2.67 -16.79
N TRP A 19 6.27 -3.01 -17.61
CA TRP A 19 7.22 -4.11 -17.34
C TRP A 19 8.10 -3.81 -16.16
N VAL A 20 8.28 -4.82 -15.31
CA VAL A 20 9.09 -4.74 -14.09
C VAL A 20 9.85 -6.04 -13.86
N MET A 21 10.95 -5.97 -13.14
CA MET A 21 11.82 -7.11 -12.80
C MET A 21 12.12 -7.13 -11.30
N ALA A 22 12.15 -8.32 -10.71
CA ALA A 22 12.70 -8.54 -9.39
C ALA A 22 14.01 -9.33 -9.48
N ILE A 23 14.97 -8.97 -8.66
CA ILE A 23 16.24 -9.69 -8.51
C ILE A 23 16.36 -10.11 -7.04
N GLY A 24 16.69 -11.37 -6.81
CA GLY A 24 16.84 -11.91 -5.47
C GLY A 24 17.54 -13.25 -5.46
N SER A 25 17.44 -13.97 -4.36
CA SER A 25 18.02 -15.30 -4.17
C SER A 25 16.96 -16.27 -3.61
N PRO A 26 15.89 -16.55 -4.40
CA PRO A 26 14.82 -17.42 -3.95
C PRO A 26 15.36 -18.82 -3.67
N TYR A 27 14.93 -19.41 -2.55
CA TYR A 27 15.36 -20.75 -2.11
C TYR A 27 16.88 -20.91 -2.04
N ARG A 28 17.65 -19.83 -1.81
CA ARG A 28 19.13 -19.79 -1.82
C ARG A 28 19.75 -20.10 -3.19
N LEU A 29 18.98 -19.95 -4.26
CA LEU A 29 19.50 -20.01 -5.62
C LEU A 29 20.06 -18.62 -5.97
N ASN A 30 21.36 -18.55 -6.26
CA ASN A 30 22.07 -17.29 -6.49
C ASN A 30 21.48 -16.51 -7.66
N ALA A 31 21.31 -15.19 -7.47
CA ALA A 31 21.03 -14.20 -8.50
C ALA A 31 19.90 -14.59 -9.49
N THR A 32 18.72 -14.90 -8.98
CA THR A 32 17.54 -15.20 -9.79
C THR A 32 16.84 -13.90 -10.20
N VAL A 33 16.52 -13.80 -11.49
CA VAL A 33 15.73 -12.70 -12.05
C VAL A 33 14.34 -13.22 -12.41
N THR A 34 13.30 -12.50 -12.00
CA THR A 34 11.91 -12.74 -12.44
C THR A 34 11.36 -11.45 -13.03
N ALA A 35 10.47 -11.56 -14.03
CA ALA A 35 9.88 -10.42 -14.71
C ALA A 35 8.37 -10.59 -14.82
N GLY A 36 7.68 -9.47 -14.96
CA GLY A 36 6.23 -9.39 -15.12
C GLY A 36 5.79 -7.94 -15.34
N ILE A 37 4.54 -7.64 -15.06
CA ILE A 37 3.97 -6.30 -15.21
C ILE A 37 3.38 -5.79 -13.88
N VAL A 38 3.25 -4.50 -13.76
CA VAL A 38 2.43 -3.87 -12.72
C VAL A 38 0.97 -4.16 -13.00
N SER A 39 0.31 -4.89 -12.10
CA SER A 39 -1.11 -5.27 -12.23
C SER A 39 -2.05 -4.23 -11.61
N ALA A 40 -1.62 -3.55 -10.53
CA ALA A 40 -2.36 -2.48 -9.87
C ALA A 40 -1.42 -1.61 -9.01
N LYS A 41 -1.93 -0.45 -8.59
CA LYS A 41 -1.25 0.46 -7.64
C LYS A 41 -2.14 0.75 -6.44
N ALA A 42 -1.53 1.27 -5.38
CA ALA A 42 -2.22 1.69 -4.16
C ALA A 42 -3.10 0.58 -3.54
N ARG A 43 -2.63 -0.68 -3.59
CA ARG A 43 -3.39 -1.79 -3.00
C ARG A 43 -3.19 -1.83 -1.49
N SER A 44 -4.30 -1.76 -0.76
CA SER A 44 -4.39 -2.18 0.64
C SER A 44 -4.62 -3.69 0.70
N VAL A 45 -3.92 -4.39 1.61
CA VAL A 45 -4.11 -5.83 1.81
C VAL A 45 -4.98 -6.04 3.05
N PRO A 46 -6.25 -6.48 2.89
CA PRO A 46 -7.16 -6.64 4.02
C PRO A 46 -6.65 -7.64 5.06
N GLY A 47 -6.95 -7.35 6.33
CA GLY A 47 -6.65 -8.25 7.44
C GLY A 47 -5.18 -8.27 7.89
N GLN A 48 -4.35 -7.39 7.38
CA GLN A 48 -2.97 -7.24 7.82
C GLN A 48 -2.73 -5.86 8.46
N SER A 49 -1.79 -5.79 9.41
CA SER A 49 -1.33 -4.54 10.03
C SER A 49 -0.62 -3.58 9.05
N THR A 50 -0.61 -3.92 7.77
CA THR A 50 0.03 -3.20 6.66
C THR A 50 -0.93 -2.26 5.93
N SER A 51 -2.09 -1.95 6.50
CA SER A 51 -3.13 -1.08 5.88
C SER A 51 -2.65 0.32 5.49
N TYR A 52 -1.49 0.75 6.02
CA TYR A 52 -0.88 2.05 5.70
C TYR A 52 0.06 2.03 4.49
N ILE A 53 0.30 0.87 3.87
CA ILE A 53 1.24 0.73 2.75
C ILE A 53 0.45 0.66 1.43
N PRO A 54 0.65 1.61 0.51
CA PRO A 54 -0.01 1.63 -0.80
C PRO A 54 0.72 0.70 -1.78
N PHE A 55 0.63 -0.61 -1.59
CA PHE A 55 1.40 -1.58 -2.37
C PHE A 55 1.23 -1.44 -3.88
N ILE A 56 2.34 -1.63 -4.61
CA ILE A 56 2.33 -1.97 -6.03
C ILE A 56 2.05 -3.47 -6.11
N GLN A 57 1.00 -3.85 -6.82
CA GLN A 57 0.70 -5.23 -7.17
C GLN A 57 1.34 -5.57 -8.52
N SER A 58 1.99 -6.72 -8.62
CA SER A 58 2.54 -7.24 -9.87
C SER A 58 2.35 -8.74 -9.99
N ASP A 59 2.56 -9.27 -11.20
CA ASP A 59 2.61 -10.70 -11.47
C ASP A 59 4.05 -11.24 -11.55
N VAL A 60 5.01 -10.46 -11.06
CA VAL A 60 6.40 -10.92 -10.91
C VAL A 60 6.45 -12.04 -9.87
N ALA A 61 7.07 -13.16 -10.24
CA ALA A 61 7.18 -14.30 -9.34
C ALA A 61 8.10 -13.99 -8.14
N ILE A 62 7.51 -13.80 -6.97
CA ILE A 62 8.20 -13.59 -5.69
C ILE A 62 8.06 -14.84 -4.85
N ASN A 63 9.19 -15.32 -4.32
CA ASN A 63 9.27 -16.47 -3.43
C ASN A 63 10.20 -16.14 -2.25
N PRO A 64 10.22 -16.95 -1.18
CA PRO A 64 11.13 -16.76 -0.05
C PRO A 64 12.59 -16.60 -0.49
N GLY A 65 13.21 -15.46 -0.18
CA GLY A 65 14.54 -15.03 -0.62
C GLY A 65 14.54 -13.85 -1.59
N ASN A 66 13.38 -13.45 -2.13
CA ASN A 66 13.22 -12.21 -2.91
C ASN A 66 12.71 -11.04 -2.05
N SER A 67 12.08 -11.30 -0.90
CA SER A 67 11.59 -10.27 0.00
C SER A 67 12.76 -9.41 0.52
N GLY A 68 12.58 -8.08 0.54
CA GLY A 68 13.62 -7.09 0.82
C GLY A 68 14.49 -6.74 -0.40
N GLY A 69 14.42 -7.51 -1.48
CA GLY A 69 15.08 -7.21 -2.75
C GLY A 69 14.33 -6.17 -3.59
N PRO A 70 15.00 -5.57 -4.58
CA PRO A 70 14.45 -4.52 -5.41
C PRO A 70 13.46 -5.03 -6.46
N LEU A 71 12.45 -4.20 -6.76
CA LEU A 71 11.68 -4.24 -7.99
C LEU A 71 12.18 -3.11 -8.90
N PHE A 72 12.55 -3.46 -10.11
CA PHE A 72 13.12 -2.53 -11.11
C PHE A 72 12.11 -2.20 -12.20
N ASN A 73 12.23 -0.97 -12.73
CA ASN A 73 11.66 -0.62 -14.03
C ASN A 73 12.62 -0.99 -15.19
N LEU A 74 12.22 -0.73 -16.43
CA LEU A 74 13.06 -1.00 -17.61
C LEU A 74 14.28 -0.08 -17.75
N ASN A 75 14.37 1.01 -16.98
CA ASN A 75 15.55 1.88 -16.93
C ASN A 75 16.61 1.38 -15.94
N GLY A 76 16.34 0.27 -15.24
CA GLY A 76 17.22 -0.24 -14.17
C GLY A 76 17.15 0.54 -12.87
N GLU A 77 16.08 1.34 -12.68
CA GLU A 77 15.82 2.09 -11.45
C GLU A 77 14.95 1.28 -10.50
N VAL A 78 15.23 1.36 -9.20
CA VAL A 78 14.44 0.71 -8.15
C VAL A 78 13.14 1.49 -7.95
N ILE A 79 12.01 0.86 -8.21
CA ILE A 79 10.67 1.44 -8.03
C ILE A 79 9.95 0.89 -6.79
N GLY A 80 10.54 -0.09 -6.13
CA GLY A 80 10.00 -0.60 -4.88
C GLY A 80 10.80 -1.73 -4.27
N ILE A 81 10.36 -2.16 -3.07
CA ILE A 81 10.96 -3.21 -2.28
C ILE A 81 9.98 -4.38 -2.20
N ASN A 82 10.36 -5.55 -2.68
CA ASN A 82 9.51 -6.74 -2.66
C ASN A 82 9.20 -7.14 -1.21
N ALA A 83 7.93 -7.32 -0.88
CA ALA A 83 7.50 -7.54 0.50
C ALA A 83 6.83 -8.89 0.69
N MET A 84 5.78 -9.16 -0.04
CA MET A 84 4.93 -10.34 0.18
C MET A 84 4.24 -10.82 -1.10
N ILE A 85 3.61 -11.98 -0.99
CA ILE A 85 2.71 -12.53 -2.01
C ILE A 85 1.31 -12.74 -1.40
N TYR A 86 0.30 -12.71 -2.23
CA TYR A 86 -0.99 -13.29 -1.88
C TYR A 86 -0.91 -14.81 -2.09
N SER A 87 -1.15 -15.58 -1.03
CA SER A 87 -1.06 -17.02 -1.12
C SER A 87 -1.95 -17.74 -0.11
N ASN A 88 -2.71 -18.72 -0.59
CA ASN A 88 -3.50 -19.62 0.24
C ASN A 88 -2.73 -20.91 0.61
N ARG A 89 -1.58 -21.17 -0.04
CA ARG A 89 -0.80 -22.41 0.09
C ARG A 89 0.68 -22.19 0.35
N GLY A 90 1.10 -20.95 0.61
CA GLY A 90 2.49 -20.57 0.92
C GLY A 90 3.41 -20.39 -0.30
N GLY A 91 2.95 -20.66 -1.52
CA GLY A 91 3.71 -20.42 -2.76
C GLY A 91 3.13 -19.27 -3.59
N TYR A 92 3.89 -18.76 -4.53
CA TYR A 92 3.47 -17.74 -5.49
C TYR A 92 2.26 -18.22 -6.32
N MET A 93 1.23 -17.38 -6.42
CA MET A 93 -0.04 -17.66 -7.11
C MET A 93 -0.43 -16.54 -8.10
N GLY A 94 0.55 -15.84 -8.66
CA GLY A 94 0.30 -14.78 -9.64
C GLY A 94 0.09 -13.39 -9.05
N ILE A 95 0.19 -13.21 -7.73
CA ILE A 95 -0.01 -11.91 -7.07
C ILE A 95 1.14 -11.66 -6.10
N SER A 96 1.89 -10.60 -6.37
CA SER A 96 2.97 -10.10 -5.53
C SER A 96 2.72 -8.64 -5.13
N PHE A 97 3.19 -8.27 -3.95
CA PHE A 97 3.09 -6.93 -3.39
C PHE A 97 4.48 -6.37 -3.09
N THR A 98 4.68 -5.16 -3.57
CA THR A 98 5.95 -4.43 -3.44
C THR A 98 5.67 -3.09 -2.78
N ILE A 99 6.47 -2.71 -1.78
CA ILE A 99 6.42 -1.40 -1.13
C ILE A 99 6.93 -0.36 -2.13
N PRO A 100 6.16 0.68 -2.48
CA PRO A 100 6.61 1.72 -3.41
C PRO A 100 7.86 2.42 -2.90
N ILE A 101 8.80 2.74 -3.78
CA ILE A 101 10.09 3.32 -3.37
C ILE A 101 9.93 4.72 -2.78
N ASN A 102 9.02 5.56 -3.30
CA ASN A 102 8.76 6.89 -2.75
C ASN A 102 8.25 6.78 -1.31
N TYR A 103 7.31 5.84 -1.03
CA TYR A 103 6.85 5.59 0.33
C TYR A 103 7.96 5.08 1.25
N ALA A 104 8.82 4.19 0.77
CA ALA A 104 9.96 3.69 1.54
C ALA A 104 10.95 4.81 1.88
N ASP A 105 11.22 5.72 0.94
CA ASP A 105 12.13 6.86 1.14
C ASP A 105 11.57 7.86 2.16
N GLU A 106 10.26 8.15 2.14
CA GLU A 106 9.57 8.94 3.19
C GLU A 106 9.81 8.33 4.59
N ILE A 107 9.64 7.01 4.72
CA ILE A 107 9.85 6.30 5.99
C ILE A 107 11.31 6.34 6.43
N VAL A 108 12.25 6.09 5.51
CA VAL A 108 13.69 6.16 5.77
C VAL A 108 14.09 7.56 6.23
N THR A 109 13.56 8.59 5.59
CA THR A 109 13.80 10.00 5.95
C THR A 109 13.32 10.29 7.37
N GLN A 110 12.09 9.91 7.72
CA GLN A 110 11.58 10.09 9.09
C GLN A 110 12.45 9.36 10.14
N ILE A 111 12.87 8.13 9.84
CA ILE A 111 13.73 7.38 10.77
C ILE A 111 15.10 8.06 10.94
N LYS A 112 15.70 8.59 9.86
CA LYS A 112 16.98 9.28 9.91
C LYS A 112 16.90 10.60 10.68
N GLU A 113 15.82 11.35 10.54
CA GLU A 113 15.63 12.67 11.13
C GLU A 113 15.12 12.58 12.58
N ASN A 114 14.16 11.70 12.85
CA ASN A 114 13.43 11.67 14.12
C ASN A 114 13.72 10.41 14.97
N GLY A 115 14.30 9.36 14.38
CA GLY A 115 14.51 8.07 15.04
C GLY A 115 13.27 7.16 15.06
N PHE A 116 12.11 7.64 14.64
CA PHE A 116 10.85 6.90 14.58
C PHE A 116 9.96 7.37 13.43
N VAL A 117 8.92 6.59 13.14
CA VAL A 117 7.90 6.93 12.13
C VAL A 117 6.64 7.41 12.85
N SER A 118 6.21 8.65 12.57
CA SER A 118 4.92 9.17 12.99
C SER A 118 3.85 8.82 11.96
N ARG A 119 2.67 8.41 12.44
CA ARG A 119 1.51 8.14 11.58
C ARG A 119 0.27 8.78 12.17
N GLY A 120 -0.52 9.38 11.29
CA GLY A 120 -1.85 9.85 11.66
C GLY A 120 -2.75 8.71 12.13
N TRP A 121 -3.63 9.05 13.03
CA TRP A 121 -4.62 8.14 13.58
C TRP A 121 -5.97 8.84 13.77
N LEU A 122 -7.02 8.28 13.19
CA LEU A 122 -8.37 8.85 13.27
C LEU A 122 -9.21 8.24 14.40
N GLY A 123 -9.01 6.94 14.65
CA GLY A 123 -9.73 6.21 15.69
C GLY A 123 -11.13 5.76 15.26
N VAL A 124 -11.25 5.28 14.02
CA VAL A 124 -12.48 4.67 13.48
C VAL A 124 -12.21 3.25 13.00
N ALA A 125 -13.19 2.38 13.08
CA ALA A 125 -13.25 1.16 12.30
C ALA A 125 -14.17 1.40 11.10
N VAL A 126 -13.67 1.10 9.90
CA VAL A 126 -14.41 1.32 8.66
C VAL A 126 -14.67 0.02 7.92
N GLN A 127 -15.70 0.03 7.09
CA GLN A 127 -16.03 -1.05 6.17
C GLN A 127 -16.34 -0.50 4.78
N GLU A 128 -16.31 -1.39 3.78
CA GLU A 128 -16.60 -1.07 2.40
C GLU A 128 -18.07 -0.67 2.23
N VAL A 129 -18.33 0.33 1.38
CA VAL A 129 -19.68 0.73 0.98
C VAL A 129 -20.09 -0.18 -0.17
N THR A 130 -20.96 -1.16 0.13
CA THR A 130 -21.56 -2.02 -0.90
C THR A 130 -22.61 -1.26 -1.69
N LYS A 131 -23.10 -1.82 -2.81
CA LYS A 131 -24.16 -1.21 -3.60
C LYS A 131 -25.43 -0.99 -2.79
N ASP A 132 -25.85 -1.97 -2.00
CA ASP A 132 -27.06 -1.88 -1.16
C ASP A 132 -26.94 -0.78 -0.10
N LEU A 133 -25.73 -0.61 0.46
CA LEU A 133 -25.45 0.49 1.39
C LEU A 133 -25.45 1.84 0.68
N ALA A 134 -24.86 1.95 -0.50
CA ALA A 134 -24.85 3.17 -1.29
C ALA A 134 -26.29 3.62 -1.60
N ASP A 135 -27.14 2.71 -2.05
CA ASP A 135 -28.57 2.97 -2.32
C ASP A 135 -29.30 3.45 -1.05
N SER A 136 -28.99 2.84 0.11
CA SER A 136 -29.60 3.21 1.41
C SER A 136 -29.15 4.59 1.91
N PHE A 137 -27.92 5.02 1.59
CA PHE A 137 -27.36 6.33 1.96
C PHE A 137 -27.59 7.41 0.90
N GLY A 138 -28.23 7.08 -0.23
CA GLY A 138 -28.48 8.01 -1.32
C GLY A 138 -27.21 8.41 -2.08
N LEU A 139 -26.22 7.54 -2.14
CA LEU A 139 -25.01 7.73 -2.92
C LEU A 139 -25.22 7.24 -4.36
N ASP A 140 -24.83 8.03 -5.35
CA ASP A 140 -24.97 7.68 -6.77
C ASP A 140 -24.13 6.43 -7.16
N VAL A 141 -23.03 6.21 -6.46
CA VAL A 141 -22.12 5.07 -6.68
C VAL A 141 -21.59 4.54 -5.34
N PRO A 142 -21.32 3.22 -5.23
CA PRO A 142 -20.70 2.65 -4.04
C PRO A 142 -19.26 3.15 -3.92
N ARG A 143 -19.03 4.11 -3.01
CA ARG A 143 -17.72 4.67 -2.70
C ARG A 143 -17.64 5.17 -1.27
N GLY A 144 -16.44 5.28 -0.75
CA GLY A 144 -16.20 5.83 0.59
C GLY A 144 -15.88 4.76 1.62
N ALA A 145 -15.64 5.22 2.83
CA ALA A 145 -15.40 4.39 4.01
C ALA A 145 -16.55 4.58 4.99
N LEU A 146 -17.40 3.56 5.17
CA LEU A 146 -18.49 3.58 6.13
C LEU A 146 -17.95 3.35 7.54
N ILE A 147 -18.23 4.27 8.46
CA ILE A 147 -17.85 4.16 9.87
C ILE A 147 -18.73 3.14 10.57
N GLY A 148 -18.16 2.01 10.93
CA GLY A 148 -18.79 0.97 11.73
C GLY A 148 -18.71 1.24 13.23
N SER A 149 -17.60 1.86 13.69
CA SER A 149 -17.46 2.30 15.08
C SER A 149 -16.45 3.45 15.21
N VAL A 150 -16.67 4.29 16.21
CA VAL A 150 -15.76 5.37 16.61
C VAL A 150 -15.20 5.04 17.98
N LEU A 151 -13.88 5.14 18.13
CA LEU A 151 -13.20 4.88 19.40
C LEU A 151 -13.36 6.07 20.33
N LYS A 152 -13.60 5.77 21.61
CA LYS A 152 -13.70 6.78 22.66
C LYS A 152 -12.38 7.56 22.79
N ASP A 153 -12.50 8.87 23.06
CA ASP A 153 -11.38 9.81 23.22
C ASP A 153 -10.50 10.00 21.95
N SER A 154 -10.96 9.47 20.79
CA SER A 154 -10.27 9.57 19.51
C SER A 154 -10.41 10.95 18.85
N PRO A 155 -9.54 11.28 17.87
CA PRO A 155 -9.73 12.45 17.01
C PRO A 155 -11.09 12.45 16.30
N ALA A 156 -11.55 11.30 15.83
CA ALA A 156 -12.85 11.16 15.16
C ALA A 156 -14.01 11.51 16.08
N GLU A 157 -14.01 11.03 17.33
CA GLU A 157 -15.05 11.37 18.31
C GLU A 157 -15.05 12.88 18.62
N LYS A 158 -13.86 13.46 18.83
CA LYS A 158 -13.71 14.90 19.06
C LYS A 158 -14.17 15.76 17.90
N ALA A 159 -14.02 15.26 16.66
CA ALA A 159 -14.53 15.89 15.45
C ALA A 159 -16.02 15.70 15.23
N GLY A 160 -16.69 14.87 16.05
CA GLY A 160 -18.13 14.62 15.98
C GLY A 160 -18.56 13.57 14.95
N LEU A 161 -17.60 12.75 14.44
CA LEU A 161 -17.92 11.62 13.59
C LEU A 161 -18.72 10.55 14.35
N LYS A 162 -19.63 9.88 13.67
CA LYS A 162 -20.55 8.91 14.25
C LYS A 162 -20.57 7.60 13.45
N ASN A 163 -21.01 6.55 14.12
CA ASN A 163 -21.34 5.29 13.46
C ASN A 163 -22.42 5.55 12.39
N GLY A 164 -22.22 5.04 11.20
CA GLY A 164 -23.09 5.23 10.05
C GLY A 164 -22.70 6.39 9.13
N ASP A 165 -21.77 7.24 9.52
CA ASP A 165 -21.22 8.25 8.60
C ASP A 165 -20.40 7.57 7.49
N VAL A 166 -20.44 8.14 6.28
CA VAL A 166 -19.61 7.69 5.15
C VAL A 166 -18.59 8.76 4.81
N ILE A 167 -17.31 8.46 4.97
CA ILE A 167 -16.22 9.36 4.57
C ILE A 167 -15.96 9.18 3.08
N ILE A 168 -16.27 10.20 2.29
CA ILE A 168 -16.11 10.19 0.82
C ILE A 168 -14.93 11.04 0.33
N ASP A 169 -14.39 11.89 1.21
CA ASP A 169 -13.21 12.73 0.97
C ASP A 169 -12.46 12.92 2.29
N PHE A 170 -11.14 12.91 2.25
CA PHE A 170 -10.27 13.22 3.37
C PHE A 170 -9.07 14.02 2.88
N ASP A 171 -8.88 15.20 3.43
CA ASP A 171 -7.80 16.14 3.06
C ASP A 171 -7.74 16.43 1.54
N GLY A 172 -8.93 16.63 0.92
CA GLY A 172 -9.06 16.89 -0.52
C GLY A 172 -8.80 15.68 -1.42
N GLN A 173 -8.64 14.50 -0.85
CA GLN A 173 -8.46 13.24 -1.58
C GLN A 173 -9.73 12.39 -1.50
N GLN A 174 -10.24 11.97 -2.66
CA GLN A 174 -11.43 11.12 -2.72
C GLN A 174 -11.16 9.74 -2.12
N ILE A 175 -12.09 9.28 -1.29
CA ILE A 175 -12.12 7.91 -0.78
C ILE A 175 -13.03 7.09 -1.69
N ILE A 176 -12.45 6.21 -2.48
CA ILE A 176 -13.19 5.29 -3.36
C ILE A 176 -13.48 3.99 -2.63
N TYR A 177 -12.46 3.41 -2.01
CA TYR A 177 -12.55 2.18 -1.20
C TYR A 177 -12.29 2.49 0.27
N SER A 178 -12.85 1.71 1.17
CA SER A 178 -12.61 1.90 2.60
C SER A 178 -11.13 1.80 2.98
N GLY A 179 -10.34 1.03 2.23
CA GLY A 179 -8.90 0.90 2.37
C GLY A 179 -8.09 2.15 2.02
N ASP A 180 -8.66 3.12 1.30
CA ASP A 180 -7.97 4.37 0.95
C ASP A 180 -7.79 5.26 2.19
N LEU A 181 -8.78 5.25 3.09
CA LEU A 181 -8.75 6.11 4.28
C LEU A 181 -7.51 5.89 5.16
N PRO A 182 -7.16 4.66 5.59
CA PRO A 182 -5.95 4.46 6.38
C PRO A 182 -4.66 4.80 5.62
N LEU A 183 -4.63 4.66 4.28
CA LEU A 183 -3.46 5.03 3.46
C LEU A 183 -3.22 6.54 3.50
N ILE A 184 -4.28 7.34 3.45
CA ILE A 184 -4.21 8.81 3.47
C ILE A 184 -3.94 9.30 4.90
N VAL A 185 -4.73 8.85 5.88
CA VAL A 185 -4.60 9.24 7.29
C VAL A 185 -3.19 8.89 7.82
N GLY A 186 -2.66 7.72 7.50
CA GLY A 186 -1.35 7.29 7.97
C GLY A 186 -0.16 8.10 7.46
N ARG A 187 -0.34 8.95 6.44
CA ARG A 187 0.69 9.87 5.90
C ARG A 187 0.68 11.24 6.58
N ILE A 188 -0.38 11.58 7.30
CA ILE A 188 -0.49 12.84 8.04
C ILE A 188 0.11 12.62 9.43
N PRO A 189 1.17 13.34 9.82
CA PRO A 189 1.84 13.16 11.11
C PRO A 189 0.99 13.63 12.29
#